data_d1950012390b6658a65e10c310a627cc
#
_entry.id   d1950012390b6658a65e10c310a627cc
#
_cell.length_a   1.000
_cell.length_b   1.000
_cell.length_c   1.000
_cell.angle_alpha   90.00
_cell.angle_beta   90.00
_cell.angle_gamma   90.00
#
_symmetry.space_group_name_H-M   'P 1'
#
loop_
_entity.id
_entity.type
_entity.pdbx_description
1 polymer ?
#
loop_
_entity_poly.entity_id
_entity_poly.type
_entity_poly.pdbx_seq_one_letter_code
_entity_poly.pdbx_strand_id
1 'polypeptide(L)'
;KPMIYYPLSVLMLSGIRDVLIIVNKNDLIFYEKLLGDGSDFGINITFEIQKKAEGIAQSFIIGKKFIGTDSVCLILGDNIFFGYKFSNLLNDAVKLKQGAIVFTNFVKKPTDFAIAEFDNDGKIISLEEKPKSPKSNHAVTGLYFYDNDVVNISQNLKPSARGELEITDVNKIYLDNGLLKAIDLGRGFAWLDTGSHESLLDA
;
A
#
# COMPACT_ATOMS: atom_id res chain seq x y z
N LYS A 1 -21.60 -0.87 -0.48
CA LYS A 1 -20.81 0.37 -0.63
C LYS A 1 -19.78 0.17 -1.72
N PRO A 2 -19.47 1.21 -2.52
CA PRO A 2 -18.32 1.18 -3.42
C PRO A 2 -17.02 0.85 -2.68
N MET A 3 -16.17 -0.01 -3.27
CA MET A 3 -14.94 -0.50 -2.65
C MET A 3 -14.00 0.63 -2.23
N ILE A 4 -13.87 1.67 -3.04
CA ILE A 4 -12.97 2.81 -2.81
C ILE A 4 -13.21 3.53 -1.47
N TYR A 5 -14.40 3.44 -0.88
CA TYR A 5 -14.69 4.08 0.42
C TYR A 5 -13.91 3.45 1.58
N TYR A 6 -13.52 2.17 1.47
CA TYR A 6 -12.75 1.51 2.52
C TYR A 6 -11.32 2.07 2.61
N PRO A 7 -10.51 2.07 1.53
CA PRO A 7 -9.18 2.69 1.58
C PRO A 7 -9.25 4.20 1.86
N LEU A 8 -10.20 4.95 1.31
CA LEU A 8 -10.38 6.36 1.66
C LEU A 8 -10.63 6.55 3.16
N SER A 9 -11.44 5.69 3.79
CA SER A 9 -11.67 5.78 5.24
C SER A 9 -10.38 5.55 6.05
N VAL A 10 -9.48 4.68 5.60
CA VAL A 10 -8.18 4.46 6.24
C VAL A 10 -7.31 5.72 6.16
N LEU A 11 -7.22 6.35 4.99
CA LEU A 11 -6.50 7.61 4.82
C LEU A 11 -7.07 8.71 5.73
N MET A 12 -8.39 8.84 5.79
CA MET A 12 -9.06 9.81 6.66
C MET A 12 -8.81 9.54 8.15
N LEU A 13 -8.81 8.27 8.58
CA LEU A 13 -8.46 7.86 9.94
C LEU A 13 -7.00 8.17 10.29
N SER A 14 -6.11 8.15 9.29
CA SER A 14 -4.70 8.55 9.43
C SER A 14 -4.52 10.08 9.50
N GLY A 15 -5.59 10.85 9.37
CA GLY A 15 -5.52 12.31 9.30
C GLY A 15 -5.09 12.87 7.92
N ILE A 16 -4.91 12.03 6.91
CA ILE A 16 -4.55 12.43 5.55
C ILE A 16 -5.78 13.07 4.89
N ARG A 17 -5.57 14.23 4.25
CA ARG A 17 -6.64 14.99 3.61
C ARG A 17 -6.41 15.26 2.13
N ASP A 18 -5.17 15.29 1.68
CA ASP A 18 -4.83 15.40 0.27
C ASP A 18 -4.64 14.00 -0.30
N VAL A 19 -5.45 13.62 -1.27
CA VAL A 19 -5.51 12.27 -1.82
C VAL A 19 -5.38 12.30 -3.34
N LEU A 20 -4.45 11.52 -3.87
CA LEU A 20 -4.34 11.25 -5.28
C LEU A 20 -4.92 9.88 -5.59
N ILE A 21 -5.90 9.84 -6.48
CA ILE A 21 -6.48 8.59 -6.98
C ILE A 21 -5.94 8.33 -8.39
N ILE A 22 -5.19 7.25 -8.54
CA ILE A 22 -4.63 6.83 -9.82
C ILE A 22 -5.52 5.74 -10.40
N VAL A 23 -6.06 6.01 -11.58
CA VAL A 23 -7.03 5.13 -12.25
C VAL A 23 -6.64 4.88 -13.70
N ASN A 24 -7.22 3.88 -14.33
CA ASN A 24 -7.16 3.77 -15.77
C ASN A 24 -8.09 4.80 -16.44
N LYS A 25 -7.82 5.10 -17.71
CA LYS A 25 -8.58 6.15 -18.44
C LYS A 25 -10.08 5.88 -18.53
N ASN A 26 -10.49 4.62 -18.61
CA ASN A 26 -11.90 4.27 -18.82
C ASN A 26 -12.72 4.42 -17.54
N ASP A 27 -12.08 4.30 -16.39
CA ASP A 27 -12.75 4.33 -15.09
C ASP A 27 -12.80 5.74 -14.48
N LEU A 28 -11.99 6.69 -14.97
CA LEU A 28 -11.87 8.04 -14.43
C LEU A 28 -13.25 8.70 -14.21
N ILE A 29 -14.11 8.69 -15.24
CA ILE A 29 -15.42 9.35 -15.19
C ILE A 29 -16.33 8.76 -14.09
N PHE A 30 -16.19 7.48 -13.77
CA PHE A 30 -16.97 6.85 -12.70
C PHE A 30 -16.50 7.29 -11.32
N TYR A 31 -15.17 7.40 -11.12
CA TYR A 31 -14.61 7.89 -9.87
C TYR A 31 -14.88 9.38 -9.66
N GLU A 32 -14.75 10.21 -10.70
CA GLU A 32 -15.10 11.64 -10.64
C GLU A 32 -16.58 11.85 -10.27
N LYS A 33 -17.50 11.07 -10.85
CA LYS A 33 -18.94 11.14 -10.50
C LYS A 33 -19.24 10.68 -9.09
N LEU A 34 -18.47 9.69 -8.58
CA LEU A 34 -18.70 9.10 -7.27
C LEU A 34 -18.15 9.96 -6.13
N LEU A 35 -16.99 10.58 -6.34
CA LEU A 35 -16.18 11.19 -5.28
C LEU A 35 -16.07 12.71 -5.42
N GLY A 36 -16.33 13.26 -6.62
CA GLY A 36 -16.12 14.67 -6.89
C GLY A 36 -14.66 15.08 -6.62
N ASP A 37 -14.50 16.26 -6.08
CA ASP A 37 -13.23 16.79 -5.61
C ASP A 37 -12.90 16.40 -4.15
N GLY A 38 -13.75 15.59 -3.52
CA GLY A 38 -13.60 15.13 -2.15
C GLY A 38 -14.17 16.05 -1.08
N SER A 39 -14.66 17.23 -1.44
CA SER A 39 -15.18 18.23 -0.46
C SER A 39 -16.32 17.68 0.39
N ASP A 40 -17.21 16.86 -0.17
CA ASP A 40 -18.30 16.20 0.55
C ASP A 40 -17.82 15.25 1.66
N PHE A 41 -16.57 14.80 1.58
CA PHE A 41 -15.92 13.93 2.57
C PHE A 41 -14.94 14.69 3.47
N GLY A 42 -14.74 15.98 3.27
CA GLY A 42 -13.77 16.80 3.99
C GLY A 42 -12.30 16.45 3.65
N ILE A 43 -12.05 16.04 2.40
CA ILE A 43 -10.73 15.77 1.82
C ILE A 43 -10.60 16.49 0.48
N ASN A 44 -9.38 16.58 -0.05
CA ASN A 44 -9.10 17.10 -1.38
C ASN A 44 -8.68 15.90 -2.27
N ILE A 45 -9.43 15.65 -3.32
CA ILE A 45 -9.13 14.56 -4.26
C ILE A 45 -8.63 15.14 -5.57
N THR A 46 -7.50 14.61 -6.04
CA THR A 46 -7.02 14.77 -7.40
C THR A 46 -6.97 13.41 -8.09
N PHE A 47 -7.06 13.42 -9.42
CA PHE A 47 -7.03 12.20 -10.23
C PHE A 47 -5.86 12.25 -11.20
N GLU A 48 -5.19 11.10 -11.37
CA GLU A 48 -4.20 10.89 -12.40
C GLU A 48 -4.47 9.58 -13.14
N ILE A 49 -4.05 9.53 -14.41
CA ILE A 49 -4.30 8.38 -15.28
C ILE A 49 -3.04 7.52 -15.36
N GLN A 50 -3.15 6.26 -14.96
CA GLN A 50 -2.19 5.23 -15.30
C GLN A 50 -2.50 4.71 -16.71
N LYS A 51 -1.66 5.08 -17.69
CA LYS A 51 -1.87 4.71 -19.10
C LYS A 51 -1.69 3.21 -19.35
N LYS A 52 -0.80 2.58 -18.59
CA LYS A 52 -0.46 1.16 -18.68
C LYS A 52 -0.13 0.67 -17.28
N ALA A 53 -0.69 -0.48 -16.89
CA ALA A 53 -0.39 -1.10 -15.61
C ALA A 53 1.01 -1.71 -15.65
N GLU A 54 1.99 -1.02 -15.09
CA GLU A 54 3.40 -1.40 -15.05
C GLU A 54 3.89 -1.62 -13.62
N GLY A 55 2.98 -1.99 -12.72
CA GLY A 55 3.27 -2.30 -11.33
C GLY A 55 2.90 -1.19 -10.35
N ILE A 56 2.80 -1.55 -9.06
CA ILE A 56 2.33 -0.66 -8.00
C ILE A 56 3.30 0.51 -7.79
N ALA A 57 4.62 0.28 -7.86
CA ALA A 57 5.61 1.33 -7.65
C ALA A 57 5.57 2.44 -8.69
N GLN A 58 4.93 2.21 -9.87
CA GLN A 58 4.70 3.25 -10.86
C GLN A 58 3.86 4.41 -10.30
N SER A 59 3.04 4.16 -9.28
CA SER A 59 2.21 5.19 -8.63
C SER A 59 3.03 6.38 -8.13
N PHE A 60 4.24 6.14 -7.60
CA PHE A 60 5.13 7.20 -7.12
C PHE A 60 5.73 8.02 -8.26
N ILE A 61 5.90 7.43 -9.44
CA ILE A 61 6.38 8.12 -10.65
C ILE A 61 5.25 9.01 -11.19
N ILE A 62 4.04 8.47 -11.29
CA ILE A 62 2.84 9.22 -11.74
C ILE A 62 2.54 10.34 -10.74
N GLY A 63 2.55 10.02 -9.45
CA GLY A 63 2.22 10.94 -8.36
C GLY A 63 3.35 11.91 -7.98
N LYS A 64 4.52 11.89 -8.63
CA LYS A 64 5.69 12.69 -8.25
C LYS A 64 5.38 14.16 -8.01
N LYS A 65 4.59 14.78 -8.89
CA LYS A 65 4.21 16.19 -8.78
C LYS A 65 3.30 16.44 -7.57
N PHE A 66 2.38 15.52 -7.30
CA PHE A 66 1.47 15.57 -6.16
C PHE A 66 2.24 15.38 -4.83
N ILE A 67 3.14 14.40 -4.77
CA ILE A 67 3.94 14.09 -3.59
C ILE A 67 4.87 15.27 -3.24
N GLY A 68 5.46 15.92 -4.26
CA GLY A 68 6.40 17.02 -4.03
C GLY A 68 7.60 16.59 -3.17
N THR A 69 7.74 17.17 -1.99
CA THR A 69 8.81 16.88 -1.02
C THR A 69 8.33 16.16 0.23
N ASP A 70 7.05 15.77 0.28
CA ASP A 70 6.42 15.19 1.47
C ASP A 70 6.64 13.68 1.56
N SER A 71 6.48 13.14 2.76
CA SER A 71 6.24 11.71 2.97
C SER A 71 4.89 11.30 2.38
N VAL A 72 4.74 10.05 1.98
CA VAL A 72 3.54 9.58 1.29
C VAL A 72 3.00 8.29 1.90
N CYS A 73 1.69 8.18 1.96
CA CYS A 73 0.98 6.94 2.22
C CYS A 73 0.41 6.39 0.90
N LEU A 74 0.68 5.13 0.61
CA LEU A 74 0.05 4.39 -0.47
C LEU A 74 -0.89 3.34 0.11
N ILE A 75 -2.12 3.31 -0.39
CA ILE A 75 -3.09 2.24 -0.08
C ILE A 75 -3.69 1.69 -1.38
N LEU A 76 -3.82 0.37 -1.46
CA LEU A 76 -4.44 -0.28 -2.61
C LEU A 76 -5.96 -0.16 -2.54
N GLY A 77 -6.59 0.10 -3.69
CA GLY A 77 -8.02 0.39 -3.80
C GLY A 77 -8.97 -0.77 -3.51
N ASP A 78 -8.44 -1.99 -3.47
CA ASP A 78 -9.13 -3.26 -3.23
C ASP A 78 -8.86 -3.84 -1.84
N ASN A 79 -8.18 -3.11 -0.96
CA ASN A 79 -7.86 -3.57 0.38
C ASN A 79 -8.83 -3.01 1.43
N ILE A 80 -9.33 -3.90 2.29
CA ILE A 80 -10.18 -3.57 3.44
C ILE A 80 -9.40 -3.87 4.72
N PHE A 81 -9.40 -2.91 5.64
CA PHE A 81 -8.76 -3.02 6.94
C PHE A 81 -9.77 -2.76 8.04
N PHE A 82 -9.88 -3.66 9.00
CA PHE A 82 -10.70 -3.49 10.18
C PHE A 82 -10.07 -4.17 11.39
N GLY A 83 -9.89 -3.44 12.48
CA GLY A 83 -9.32 -4.02 13.69
C GLY A 83 -9.26 -3.06 14.88
N TYR A 84 -9.07 -3.64 16.04
CA TYR A 84 -8.98 -2.89 17.29
C TYR A 84 -7.73 -2.00 17.31
N LYS A 85 -7.91 -0.74 17.71
CA LYS A 85 -6.82 0.28 17.79
C LYS A 85 -6.08 0.57 16.48
N PHE A 86 -6.70 0.28 15.34
CA PHE A 86 -6.05 0.55 14.05
C PHE A 86 -5.68 2.02 13.88
N SER A 87 -6.53 2.96 14.33
CA SER A 87 -6.23 4.39 14.31
C SER A 87 -4.94 4.76 15.06
N ASN A 88 -4.59 4.04 16.12
CA ASN A 88 -3.35 4.30 16.85
C ASN A 88 -2.12 3.91 16.01
N LEU A 89 -2.18 2.73 15.35
CA LEU A 89 -1.11 2.29 14.44
C LEU A 89 -0.93 3.26 13.27
N LEU A 90 -2.02 3.75 12.71
CA LEU A 90 -2.01 4.74 11.64
C LEU A 90 -1.42 6.08 12.10
N ASN A 91 -1.83 6.57 13.28
CA ASN A 91 -1.32 7.81 13.86
C ASN A 91 0.18 7.75 14.17
N ASP A 92 0.73 6.58 14.44
CA ASP A 92 2.16 6.41 14.62
C ASP A 92 2.89 6.28 13.27
N ALA A 93 2.30 5.60 12.31
CA ALA A 93 2.88 5.44 10.97
C ALA A 93 2.97 6.78 10.21
N VAL A 94 1.95 7.65 10.33
CA VAL A 94 1.92 8.95 9.64
C VAL A 94 3.01 9.92 10.13
N LYS A 95 3.59 9.67 11.31
CA LYS A 95 4.71 10.48 11.88
C LYS A 95 6.07 10.10 11.28
N LEU A 96 6.11 9.14 10.35
CA LEU A 96 7.35 8.71 9.70
C LEU A 96 8.09 9.90 9.08
N LYS A 97 9.36 10.07 9.43
CA LYS A 97 10.23 11.11 8.90
C LYS A 97 11.28 10.56 7.94
N GLN A 98 11.70 9.31 8.14
CA GLN A 98 12.69 8.64 7.33
C GLN A 98 12.40 7.16 7.24
N GLY A 99 12.64 6.55 6.07
CA GLY A 99 12.47 5.13 5.83
C GLY A 99 11.06 4.77 5.36
N ALA A 100 10.66 3.54 5.63
CA ALA A 100 9.38 2.97 5.24
C ALA A 100 8.74 2.16 6.36
N ILE A 101 7.40 2.16 6.39
CA ILE A 101 6.60 1.29 7.24
C ILE A 101 5.66 0.48 6.36
N VAL A 102 5.68 -0.84 6.53
CA VAL A 102 4.74 -1.78 5.93
C VAL A 102 3.94 -2.48 7.03
N PHE A 103 2.72 -2.89 6.70
CA PHE A 103 1.90 -3.70 7.61
C PHE A 103 1.86 -5.13 7.11
N THR A 104 1.92 -6.07 8.05
CA THR A 104 1.82 -7.50 7.73
C THR A 104 0.62 -8.13 8.44
N ASN A 105 0.07 -9.16 7.82
CA ASN A 105 -1.00 -9.95 8.39
C ASN A 105 -0.77 -11.44 8.11
N PHE A 106 -1.20 -12.29 9.04
CA PHE A 106 -1.09 -13.74 8.85
C PHE A 106 -2.07 -14.22 7.78
N VAL A 107 -1.60 -15.01 6.82
CA VAL A 107 -2.41 -15.57 5.73
C VAL A 107 -2.26 -17.09 5.67
N LYS A 108 -3.33 -17.77 5.20
CA LYS A 108 -3.32 -19.23 5.02
C LYS A 108 -2.63 -19.67 3.74
N LYS A 109 -2.68 -18.82 2.69
CA LYS A 109 -2.10 -19.09 1.35
C LYS A 109 -1.03 -18.03 1.05
N PRO A 110 0.20 -18.17 1.56
CA PRO A 110 1.23 -17.13 1.42
C PRO A 110 1.81 -16.98 0.01
N THR A 111 1.59 -17.94 -0.88
CA THR A 111 2.11 -17.92 -2.27
C THR A 111 1.55 -16.81 -3.14
N ASP A 112 0.45 -16.18 -2.72
CA ASP A 112 -0.26 -15.17 -3.50
C ASP A 112 0.21 -13.74 -3.20
N PHE A 113 1.05 -13.57 -2.16
CA PHE A 113 1.44 -12.27 -1.59
C PHE A 113 2.96 -12.10 -1.50
N ALA A 114 3.39 -10.87 -1.28
CA ALA A 114 4.73 -10.60 -0.79
C ALA A 114 4.84 -11.06 0.66
N ILE A 115 5.83 -11.89 0.98
CA ILE A 115 6.00 -12.52 2.29
C ILE A 115 7.18 -11.92 3.02
N ALA A 116 6.93 -11.50 4.27
CA ALA A 116 7.92 -10.99 5.20
C ALA A 116 8.40 -12.11 6.14
N GLU A 117 9.71 -12.17 6.37
CA GLU A 117 10.33 -13.03 7.38
C GLU A 117 10.85 -12.16 8.53
N PHE A 118 10.67 -12.64 9.75
CA PHE A 118 11.08 -11.93 10.97
C PHE A 118 12.10 -12.76 11.75
N ASP A 119 13.01 -12.07 12.41
CA ASP A 119 13.88 -12.68 13.42
C ASP A 119 13.14 -12.89 14.76
N ASN A 120 13.87 -13.44 15.75
CA ASN A 120 13.32 -13.72 17.07
C ASN A 120 12.92 -12.45 17.85
N ASP A 121 13.45 -11.30 17.47
CA ASP A 121 13.16 -10.00 18.09
C ASP A 121 12.00 -9.28 17.39
N GLY A 122 11.41 -9.90 16.35
CA GLY A 122 10.32 -9.36 15.56
C GLY A 122 10.75 -8.32 14.54
N LYS A 123 12.06 -8.26 14.21
CA LYS A 123 12.57 -7.39 13.16
C LYS A 123 12.47 -8.10 11.80
N ILE A 124 12.02 -7.37 10.78
CA ILE A 124 11.96 -7.88 9.42
C ILE A 124 13.38 -8.12 8.88
N ILE A 125 13.62 -9.31 8.33
CA ILE A 125 14.93 -9.74 7.81
C ILE A 125 14.91 -10.12 6.33
N SER A 126 13.76 -10.45 5.77
CA SER A 126 13.63 -10.70 4.33
C SER A 126 12.24 -10.41 3.81
N LEU A 127 12.16 -10.15 2.50
CA LEU A 127 10.94 -9.99 1.73
C LEU A 127 11.04 -10.77 0.42
N GLU A 128 10.00 -11.51 0.07
CA GLU A 128 9.94 -12.25 -1.18
C GLU A 128 8.57 -12.09 -1.84
N GLU A 129 8.56 -11.67 -3.10
CA GLU A 129 7.33 -11.53 -3.88
C GLU A 129 6.84 -12.89 -4.36
N LYS A 130 5.63 -13.27 -3.95
CA LYS A 130 4.95 -14.51 -4.36
C LYS A 130 5.86 -15.75 -4.39
N PRO A 131 6.47 -16.10 -3.25
CA PRO A 131 7.46 -17.18 -3.18
C PRO A 131 6.80 -18.52 -3.46
N LYS A 132 7.51 -19.38 -4.22
CA LYS A 132 7.07 -20.78 -4.42
C LYS A 132 7.19 -21.62 -3.15
N SER A 133 8.14 -21.27 -2.28
CA SER A 133 8.38 -21.91 -1.00
C SER A 133 8.48 -20.85 0.09
N PRO A 134 7.34 -20.37 0.59
CA PRO A 134 7.32 -19.28 1.57
C PRO A 134 8.00 -19.67 2.88
N LYS A 135 8.80 -18.77 3.43
CA LYS A 135 9.49 -18.96 4.71
C LYS A 135 8.62 -18.58 5.91
N SER A 136 7.56 -17.86 5.68
CA SER A 136 6.59 -17.46 6.70
C SER A 136 5.18 -17.34 6.11
N ASN A 137 4.19 -17.03 6.97
CA ASN A 137 2.82 -16.74 6.58
C ASN A 137 2.44 -15.27 6.77
N HIS A 138 3.42 -14.39 7.00
CA HIS A 138 3.17 -12.96 7.17
C HIS A 138 3.20 -12.24 5.82
N ALA A 139 2.04 -12.04 5.25
CA ALA A 139 1.87 -11.30 4.00
C ALA A 139 1.98 -9.79 4.24
N VAL A 140 2.68 -9.09 3.37
CA VAL A 140 2.67 -7.62 3.34
C VAL A 140 1.33 -7.17 2.76
N THR A 141 0.64 -6.32 3.50
CA THR A 141 -0.67 -5.80 3.10
C THR A 141 -0.54 -4.66 2.10
N GLY A 142 -1.65 -4.22 1.52
CA GLY A 142 -1.67 -3.10 0.58
C GLY A 142 -1.71 -1.71 1.24
N LEU A 143 -0.99 -1.52 2.35
CA LEU A 143 -0.88 -0.23 3.05
C LEU A 143 0.58 0.05 3.41
N TYR A 144 1.09 1.19 2.94
CA TYR A 144 2.50 1.54 3.01
C TYR A 144 2.66 3.00 3.38
N PHE A 145 3.69 3.31 4.18
CA PHE A 145 4.12 4.67 4.48
C PHE A 145 5.60 4.81 4.11
N TYR A 146 5.94 5.85 3.38
CA TYR A 146 7.29 6.09 2.89
C TYR A 146 7.71 7.54 3.12
N ASP A 147 9.00 7.77 3.33
CA ASP A 147 9.58 9.08 3.15
C ASP A 147 9.65 9.46 1.65
N ASN A 148 10.12 10.65 1.36
CA ASN A 148 10.16 11.17 -0.02
C ASN A 148 11.12 10.42 -0.96
N ASP A 149 12.11 9.71 -0.41
CA ASP A 149 13.08 8.95 -1.22
C ASP A 149 12.42 7.87 -2.08
N VAL A 150 11.21 7.44 -1.72
CA VAL A 150 10.43 6.47 -2.49
C VAL A 150 10.24 6.90 -3.95
N VAL A 151 10.11 8.19 -4.24
CA VAL A 151 9.95 8.71 -5.61
C VAL A 151 11.20 8.44 -6.43
N ASN A 152 12.37 8.74 -5.86
CA ASN A 152 13.65 8.49 -6.52
C ASN A 152 13.96 6.99 -6.65
N ILE A 153 13.68 6.21 -5.61
CA ILE A 153 13.81 4.75 -5.63
C ILE A 153 12.97 4.18 -6.77
N SER A 154 11.69 4.56 -6.85
CA SER A 154 10.77 4.04 -7.88
C SER A 154 11.17 4.42 -9.30
N GLN A 155 11.72 5.61 -9.51
CA GLN A 155 12.23 6.06 -10.82
C GLN A 155 13.45 5.26 -11.29
N ASN A 156 14.22 4.67 -10.38
CA ASN A 156 15.43 3.89 -10.69
C ASN A 156 15.21 2.38 -10.64
N LEU A 157 13.98 1.91 -10.34
CA LEU A 157 13.65 0.49 -10.39
C LEU A 157 13.76 -0.06 -11.80
N LYS A 158 14.16 -1.32 -11.88
CA LYS A 158 14.08 -2.11 -13.10
C LYS A 158 12.83 -2.98 -13.05
N PRO A 159 12.10 -3.12 -14.18
CA PRO A 159 10.98 -4.04 -14.22
C PRO A 159 11.40 -5.47 -13.87
N SER A 160 10.55 -6.16 -13.12
CA SER A 160 10.71 -7.57 -12.77
C SER A 160 10.58 -8.48 -14.01
N ALA A 161 10.76 -9.79 -13.83
CA ALA A 161 10.50 -10.78 -14.88
C ALA A 161 9.04 -10.75 -15.40
N ARG A 162 8.11 -10.17 -14.62
CA ARG A 162 6.71 -9.94 -15.03
C ARG A 162 6.52 -8.65 -15.83
N GLY A 163 7.58 -7.83 -15.97
CA GLY A 163 7.54 -6.52 -16.63
C GLY A 163 6.95 -5.42 -15.74
N GLU A 164 6.89 -5.63 -14.42
CA GLU A 164 6.29 -4.71 -13.46
C GLU A 164 7.34 -4.05 -12.55
N LEU A 165 7.09 -2.80 -12.18
CA LEU A 165 7.81 -2.11 -11.11
C LEU A 165 7.20 -2.54 -9.77
N GLU A 166 7.86 -3.52 -9.13
CA GLU A 166 7.34 -4.18 -7.94
C GLU A 166 7.47 -3.30 -6.70
N ILE A 167 6.40 -3.19 -5.93
CA ILE A 167 6.45 -2.51 -4.63
C ILE A 167 7.35 -3.28 -3.65
N THR A 168 7.45 -4.59 -3.80
CA THR A 168 8.34 -5.43 -3.00
C THR A 168 9.80 -5.09 -3.21
N ASP A 169 10.19 -4.68 -4.43
CA ASP A 169 11.58 -4.27 -4.68
C ASP A 169 11.88 -2.89 -4.08
N VAL A 170 10.90 -1.98 -4.05
CA VAL A 170 11.01 -0.73 -3.25
C VAL A 170 11.26 -1.07 -1.79
N ASN A 171 10.45 -1.95 -1.21
CA ASN A 171 10.56 -2.36 0.19
C ASN A 171 11.91 -3.04 0.50
N LYS A 172 12.44 -3.85 -0.43
CA LYS A 172 13.76 -4.47 -0.30
C LYS A 172 14.88 -3.43 -0.23
N ILE A 173 14.81 -2.38 -1.05
CA ILE A 173 15.81 -1.29 -1.00
C ILE A 173 15.80 -0.61 0.38
N TYR A 174 14.62 -0.34 0.95
CA TYR A 174 14.52 0.17 2.32
C TYR A 174 15.03 -0.84 3.36
N LEU A 175 14.75 -2.13 3.18
CA LEU A 175 15.23 -3.19 4.06
C LEU A 175 16.76 -3.28 4.06
N ASP A 176 17.37 -3.30 2.88
CA ASP A 176 18.83 -3.41 2.69
C ASP A 176 19.56 -2.22 3.29
N ASN A 177 18.92 -1.04 3.30
CA ASN A 177 19.42 0.17 3.95
C ASN A 177 19.12 0.23 5.46
N GLY A 178 18.46 -0.77 6.04
CA GLY A 178 18.07 -0.80 7.45
C GLY A 178 16.97 0.21 7.82
N LEU A 179 16.22 0.70 6.83
CA LEU A 179 15.20 1.74 6.95
C LEU A 179 13.76 1.21 6.82
N LEU A 180 13.55 -0.11 6.70
CA LEU A 180 12.22 -0.71 6.67
C LEU A 180 11.78 -1.15 8.06
N LYS A 181 10.61 -0.70 8.47
CA LYS A 181 9.88 -1.22 9.64
C LYS A 181 8.66 -1.99 9.19
N ALA A 182 8.45 -3.18 9.73
CA ALA A 182 7.21 -3.93 9.57
C ALA A 182 6.41 -3.92 10.86
N ILE A 183 5.09 -3.74 10.75
CA ILE A 183 4.14 -3.79 11.88
C ILE A 183 3.19 -4.94 11.60
N ASP A 184 3.25 -5.99 12.42
CA ASP A 184 2.28 -7.08 12.35
C ASP A 184 0.94 -6.63 12.96
N LEU A 185 -0.13 -6.79 12.18
CA LEU A 185 -1.48 -6.40 12.60
C LEU A 185 -2.04 -7.34 13.69
N GLY A 186 -1.54 -8.58 13.72
CA GLY A 186 -1.83 -9.53 14.77
C GLY A 186 -3.23 -10.13 14.74
N ARG A 187 -3.55 -10.90 15.78
CA ARG A 187 -4.84 -11.57 15.92
C ARG A 187 -5.97 -10.57 16.16
N GLY A 188 -7.13 -10.84 15.58
CA GLY A 188 -8.31 -9.98 15.73
C GLY A 188 -8.32 -8.77 14.79
N PHE A 189 -7.40 -8.75 13.84
CA PHE A 189 -7.39 -7.80 12.74
C PHE A 189 -7.87 -8.49 11.46
N ALA A 190 -8.82 -7.88 10.77
CA ALA A 190 -9.27 -8.30 9.46
C ALA A 190 -8.56 -7.45 8.40
N TRP A 191 -7.80 -8.11 7.56
CA TRP A 191 -7.30 -7.58 6.29
C TRP A 191 -7.83 -8.45 5.17
N LEU A 192 -8.50 -7.84 4.21
CA LEU A 192 -9.09 -8.51 3.06
C LEU A 192 -8.53 -7.85 1.81
N ASP A 193 -7.89 -8.67 0.98
CA ASP A 193 -7.52 -8.32 -0.39
C ASP A 193 -8.64 -8.82 -1.30
N THR A 194 -9.38 -7.89 -1.91
CA THR A 194 -10.55 -8.21 -2.75
C THR A 194 -10.22 -8.16 -4.24
N GLY A 195 -8.94 -8.22 -4.60
CA GLY A 195 -8.46 -8.13 -5.97
C GLY A 195 -8.85 -9.29 -6.89
N SER A 196 -9.42 -10.38 -6.36
CA SER A 196 -9.95 -11.50 -7.14
C SER A 196 -11.41 -11.78 -6.79
N HIS A 197 -12.14 -12.46 -7.72
CA HIS A 197 -13.52 -12.88 -7.44
C HIS A 197 -13.61 -13.85 -6.25
N GLU A 198 -12.63 -14.73 -6.10
CA GLU A 198 -12.58 -15.70 -4.99
C GLU A 198 -12.36 -14.96 -3.66
N SER A 199 -11.38 -14.07 -3.58
CA SER A 199 -11.10 -13.30 -2.37
C SER A 199 -12.22 -12.31 -2.01
N LEU A 200 -12.95 -11.80 -3.00
CA LEU A 200 -14.13 -10.95 -2.77
C LEU A 200 -15.31 -11.73 -2.15
N LEU A 201 -15.46 -13.03 -2.48
CA LEU A 201 -16.49 -13.88 -1.89
C LEU A 201 -16.15 -14.31 -0.45
N ASP A 202 -14.86 -14.37 -0.11
CA ASP A 202 -14.37 -14.70 1.23
C ASP A 202 -14.39 -13.48 2.20
N ALA A 203 -14.60 -12.26 1.66
CA ALA A 203 -14.65 -11.00 2.39
C ALA A 203 -16.05 -10.65 2.91
#